data_979071e4fb8a20da980ee2a057ea5e40
#
_entry.id   979071e4fb8a20da980ee2a057ea5e40
#
_cell.length_a   1.000
_cell.length_b   1.000
_cell.length_c   1.000
_cell.angle_alpha   90.00
_cell.angle_beta   90.00
_cell.angle_gamma   90.00
#
_symmetry.space_group_name_H-M   'P 1'
#
loop_
_entity.id
_entity.type
_entity.pdbx_description
1 polymer ?
#
loop_
_entity_poly.entity_id
_entity_poly.type
_entity_poly.pdbx_seq_one_letter_code
_entity_poly.pdbx_strand_id
1 'polypeptide(L)'
;MNEIIWLGYLLFNYTAILLAYRYWGKVGLLIFVPLSVVLANIQVLKMMTLFGIDTTMGNIAFGGVFLVSDILSEIEGKKYARKIVSIGFVTMIFTTIVMNWAIAVKPATIDTFQTHLIAIFGMNVAELSVVRVTVASLMAFAVSQLFDVWAYQFIRKWKPDYKDIWIRNNLSTIVGQVIDNSVFTILAFAGVYGVKELFIIAFSTYFLELFISVMDTPFVYIAALWKKQGKIKELEESVNGEI
;
A
#
# COMPACT_ATOMS: atom_id res chain seq x y z
N MET A 1 19.64 -11.96 8.91
CA MET A 1 20.00 -11.36 7.59
C MET A 1 18.76 -10.80 6.89
N ASN A 2 17.65 -11.51 6.87
CA ASN A 2 16.40 -11.05 6.25
C ASN A 2 15.91 -9.73 6.87
N GLU A 3 15.99 -9.59 8.18
CA GLU A 3 15.54 -8.41 8.95
C GLU A 3 16.28 -7.12 8.51
N ILE A 4 17.60 -7.25 8.28
CA ILE A 4 18.42 -6.09 7.83
C ILE A 4 18.06 -5.68 6.41
N ILE A 5 17.90 -6.67 5.50
CA ILE A 5 17.50 -6.40 4.11
C ILE A 5 16.08 -5.80 4.08
N TRP A 6 15.18 -6.35 4.88
CA TRP A 6 13.80 -5.91 4.99
C TRP A 6 13.72 -4.47 5.52
N LEU A 7 14.44 -4.17 6.60
CA LEU A 7 14.50 -2.81 7.16
C LEU A 7 15.14 -1.82 6.17
N GLY A 8 16.22 -2.24 5.50
CA GLY A 8 16.86 -1.44 4.46
C GLY A 8 15.91 -1.11 3.30
N TYR A 9 15.12 -2.10 2.86
CA TYR A 9 14.10 -1.88 1.82
C TYR A 9 12.99 -0.94 2.30
N LEU A 10 12.51 -1.09 3.53
CA LEU A 10 11.49 -0.20 4.11
C LEU A 10 11.98 1.26 4.13
N LEU A 11 13.18 1.50 4.65
CA LEU A 11 13.76 2.83 4.72
C LEU A 11 14.04 3.42 3.33
N PHE A 12 14.50 2.60 2.40
CA PHE A 12 14.69 3.01 1.00
C PHE A 12 13.37 3.42 0.36
N ASN A 13 12.32 2.60 0.49
CA ASN A 13 11.01 2.87 -0.08
C ASN A 13 10.43 4.19 0.46
N TYR A 14 10.44 4.38 1.76
CA TYR A 14 9.93 5.60 2.40
C TYR A 14 10.75 6.84 2.04
N THR A 15 12.07 6.69 1.99
CA THR A 15 12.96 7.78 1.57
C THR A 15 12.72 8.16 0.12
N ALA A 16 12.54 7.19 -0.79
CA ALA A 16 12.24 7.43 -2.19
C ALA A 16 10.91 8.20 -2.37
N ILE A 17 9.86 7.80 -1.65
CA ILE A 17 8.57 8.51 -1.63
C ILE A 17 8.75 9.97 -1.15
N LEU A 18 9.49 10.15 -0.07
CA LEU A 18 9.71 11.47 0.52
C LEU A 18 10.54 12.38 -0.42
N LEU A 19 11.55 11.83 -1.10
CA LEU A 19 12.33 12.56 -2.10
C LEU A 19 11.49 12.91 -3.33
N ALA A 20 10.65 11.99 -3.81
CA ALA A 20 9.72 12.28 -4.89
C ALA A 20 8.75 13.42 -4.53
N TYR A 21 8.26 13.44 -3.28
CA TYR A 21 7.48 14.54 -2.77
C TYR A 21 8.27 15.86 -2.77
N ARG A 22 9.53 15.82 -2.35
CA ARG A 22 10.38 17.02 -2.32
C ARG A 22 10.60 17.64 -3.69
N TYR A 23 10.84 16.79 -4.71
CA TYR A 23 11.24 17.26 -6.04
C TYR A 23 10.07 17.44 -7.02
N TRP A 24 8.96 16.75 -6.81
CA TRP A 24 7.80 16.77 -7.73
C TRP A 24 6.47 17.03 -7.03
N GLY A 25 6.51 17.42 -5.76
CA GLY A 25 5.31 17.76 -4.98
C GLY A 25 4.28 16.64 -4.96
N LYS A 26 3.01 17.01 -5.08
CA LYS A 26 1.87 16.08 -5.10
C LYS A 26 1.97 15.02 -6.21
N VAL A 27 2.49 15.40 -7.37
CA VAL A 27 2.64 14.48 -8.50
C VAL A 27 3.61 13.35 -8.14
N GLY A 28 4.73 13.67 -7.46
CA GLY A 28 5.66 12.67 -6.96
C GLY A 28 5.00 11.64 -6.05
N LEU A 29 4.15 12.06 -5.14
CA LEU A 29 3.38 11.14 -4.28
C LEU A 29 2.42 10.27 -5.09
N LEU A 30 1.67 10.88 -6.03
CA LEU A 30 0.68 10.16 -6.82
C LEU A 30 1.28 9.10 -7.73
N ILE A 31 2.51 9.29 -8.23
CA ILE A 31 3.24 8.30 -9.04
C ILE A 31 3.57 7.05 -8.22
N PHE A 32 3.89 7.20 -6.93
CA PHE A 32 4.20 6.07 -6.07
C PHE A 32 3.00 5.18 -5.74
N VAL A 33 1.77 5.66 -5.88
CA VAL A 33 0.57 4.84 -5.63
C VAL A 33 0.48 3.66 -6.61
N PRO A 34 0.42 3.87 -7.95
CA PRO A 34 0.38 2.76 -8.90
C PRO A 34 1.63 1.88 -8.84
N LEU A 35 2.81 2.49 -8.65
CA LEU A 35 4.05 1.75 -8.51
C LEU A 35 4.01 0.80 -7.30
N SER A 36 3.63 1.31 -6.13
CA SER A 36 3.55 0.52 -4.91
C SER A 36 2.49 -0.57 -4.99
N VAL A 37 1.31 -0.30 -5.57
CA VAL A 37 0.24 -1.28 -5.74
C VAL A 37 0.68 -2.43 -6.64
N VAL A 38 1.33 -2.15 -7.77
CA VAL A 38 1.82 -3.20 -8.69
C VAL A 38 2.94 -4.00 -8.05
N LEU A 39 3.92 -3.34 -7.42
CA LEU A 39 5.02 -4.03 -6.73
C LEU A 39 4.51 -4.89 -5.58
N ALA A 40 3.55 -4.41 -4.78
CA ALA A 40 2.96 -5.19 -3.70
C ALA A 40 2.32 -6.49 -4.21
N ASN A 41 1.57 -6.42 -5.32
CA ASN A 41 0.94 -7.61 -5.91
C ASN A 41 1.96 -8.63 -6.47
N ILE A 42 3.10 -8.16 -6.99
CA ILE A 42 4.18 -9.06 -7.42
C ILE A 42 4.89 -9.65 -6.21
N GLN A 43 5.22 -8.82 -5.23
CA GLN A 43 6.04 -9.21 -4.08
C GLN A 43 5.28 -10.01 -3.02
N VAL A 44 3.94 -9.97 -3.01
CA VAL A 44 3.13 -10.77 -2.06
C VAL A 44 3.38 -12.26 -2.19
N LEU A 45 3.79 -12.74 -3.36
CA LEU A 45 4.14 -14.14 -3.60
C LEU A 45 5.51 -14.53 -3.04
N LYS A 46 6.35 -13.56 -2.68
CA LYS A 46 7.62 -13.80 -2.04
C LYS A 46 7.42 -13.98 -0.53
N MET A 47 7.36 -15.22 -0.09
CA MET A 47 7.35 -15.58 1.33
C MET A 47 8.74 -15.43 1.94
N MET A 48 8.81 -14.98 3.17
CA MET A 48 10.03 -14.86 3.96
C MET A 48 9.71 -15.03 5.46
N THR A 49 10.70 -15.43 6.23
CA THR A 49 10.60 -15.47 7.69
C THR A 49 11.28 -14.25 8.28
N LEU A 50 10.56 -13.48 9.07
CA LEU A 50 11.03 -12.32 9.84
C LEU A 50 10.73 -12.52 11.31
N PHE A 51 11.72 -12.39 12.18
CA PHE A 51 11.56 -12.54 13.63
C PHE A 51 10.86 -13.85 14.02
N GLY A 52 11.04 -14.93 13.22
CA GLY A 52 10.39 -16.22 13.43
C GLY A 52 8.94 -16.31 12.94
N ILE A 53 8.42 -15.28 12.26
CA ILE A 53 7.07 -15.23 11.69
C ILE A 53 7.17 -15.27 10.15
N ASP A 54 6.41 -16.15 9.54
CA ASP A 54 6.31 -16.21 8.07
C ASP A 54 5.38 -15.09 7.57
N THR A 55 5.89 -14.34 6.61
CA THR A 55 5.22 -13.17 6.03
C THR A 55 5.58 -12.98 4.57
N THR A 56 4.94 -12.02 3.91
CA THR A 56 5.20 -11.66 2.52
C THR A 56 6.03 -10.40 2.37
N MET A 57 6.78 -10.30 1.28
CA MET A 57 7.54 -9.08 0.94
C MET A 57 6.64 -7.89 0.56
N GLY A 58 5.42 -8.17 0.07
CA GLY A 58 4.49 -7.16 -0.45
C GLY A 58 4.07 -6.10 0.57
N ASN A 59 4.14 -6.42 1.86
CA ASN A 59 3.73 -5.53 2.94
C ASN A 59 4.51 -4.20 2.95
N ILE A 60 5.80 -4.19 2.56
CA ILE A 60 6.60 -2.94 2.49
C ILE A 60 6.10 -2.04 1.37
N ALA A 61 5.91 -2.59 0.17
CA ALA A 61 5.42 -1.82 -0.97
C ALA A 61 4.01 -1.27 -0.69
N PHE A 62 3.15 -2.08 -0.06
CA PHE A 62 1.82 -1.66 0.36
C PHE A 62 1.86 -0.57 1.44
N GLY A 63 2.78 -0.65 2.41
CA GLY A 63 3.06 0.41 3.39
C GLY A 63 3.41 1.75 2.74
N GLY A 64 4.01 1.75 1.55
CA GLY A 64 4.24 2.96 0.77
C GLY A 64 2.96 3.69 0.36
N VAL A 65 1.87 2.95 0.10
CA VAL A 65 0.56 3.56 -0.22
C VAL A 65 -0.01 4.26 1.02
N PHE A 66 0.13 3.66 2.21
CA PHE A 66 -0.29 4.28 3.47
C PHE A 66 0.51 5.56 3.72
N LEU A 67 1.83 5.53 3.64
CA LEU A 67 2.66 6.73 3.79
C LEU A 67 2.23 7.86 2.85
N VAL A 68 1.97 7.56 1.56
CA VAL A 68 1.47 8.56 0.60
C VAL A 68 0.10 9.10 1.03
N SER A 69 -0.80 8.22 1.49
CA SER A 69 -2.13 8.59 1.99
C SER A 69 -2.03 9.55 3.18
N ASP A 70 -1.15 9.24 4.13
CA ASP A 70 -0.98 10.00 5.35
C ASP A 70 -0.34 11.37 5.09
N ILE A 71 0.68 11.43 4.24
CA ILE A 71 1.27 12.71 3.81
C ILE A 71 0.21 13.59 3.14
N LEU A 72 -0.59 13.04 2.22
CA LEU A 72 -1.64 13.81 1.55
C LEU A 72 -2.80 14.16 2.47
N SER A 73 -3.16 13.28 3.41
CA SER A 73 -4.17 13.56 4.43
C SER A 73 -3.75 14.71 5.34
N GLU A 74 -2.46 14.76 5.69
CA GLU A 74 -1.90 15.82 6.54
C GLU A 74 -1.81 17.15 5.81
N ILE A 75 -1.30 17.16 4.59
CA ILE A 75 -0.90 18.39 3.89
C ILE A 75 -2.02 18.93 3.01
N GLU A 76 -2.64 18.07 2.20
CA GLU A 76 -3.62 18.46 1.17
C GLU A 76 -5.07 18.14 1.57
N GLY A 77 -5.25 17.38 2.63
CA GLY A 77 -6.55 17.05 3.21
C GLY A 77 -7.31 15.94 2.48
N LYS A 78 -8.50 15.65 3.02
CA LYS A 78 -9.34 14.49 2.67
C LYS A 78 -9.60 14.30 1.16
N LYS A 79 -9.78 15.40 0.42
CA LYS A 79 -10.14 15.34 -1.00
C LYS A 79 -9.01 14.72 -1.84
N TYR A 80 -7.76 15.07 -1.56
CA TYR A 80 -6.59 14.52 -2.24
C TYR A 80 -6.28 13.10 -1.77
N ALA A 81 -6.33 12.84 -0.46
CA ALA A 81 -6.11 11.51 0.08
C ALA A 81 -7.08 10.46 -0.51
N ARG A 82 -8.36 10.81 -0.68
CA ARG A 82 -9.32 9.91 -1.35
C ARG A 82 -9.00 9.59 -2.82
N LYS A 83 -8.28 10.47 -3.53
CA LYS A 83 -7.85 10.18 -4.90
C LYS A 83 -6.87 9.02 -4.97
N ILE A 84 -6.07 8.82 -3.92
CA ILE A 84 -5.14 7.69 -3.82
C ILE A 84 -5.89 6.37 -3.90
N VAL A 85 -6.97 6.25 -3.13
CA VAL A 85 -7.81 5.04 -3.12
C VAL A 85 -8.32 4.74 -4.52
N SER A 86 -8.83 5.78 -5.22
CA SER A 86 -9.30 5.64 -6.60
C SER A 86 -8.17 5.25 -7.56
N ILE A 87 -7.01 5.90 -7.46
CA ILE A 87 -5.85 5.61 -8.32
C ILE A 87 -5.35 4.18 -8.08
N GLY A 88 -5.18 3.78 -6.83
CA GLY A 88 -4.74 2.42 -6.47
C GLY A 88 -5.74 1.36 -6.97
N PHE A 89 -7.03 1.60 -6.78
CA PHE A 89 -8.09 0.70 -7.21
C PHE A 89 -8.12 0.53 -8.74
N VAL A 90 -8.09 1.65 -9.49
CA VAL A 90 -8.03 1.63 -10.97
C VAL A 90 -6.76 0.95 -11.46
N THR A 91 -5.61 1.24 -10.84
CA THR A 91 -4.33 0.61 -11.17
C THR A 91 -4.41 -0.91 -11.04
N MET A 92 -4.96 -1.39 -9.93
CA MET A 92 -5.06 -2.81 -9.65
C MET A 92 -5.97 -3.52 -10.65
N ILE A 93 -7.16 -2.96 -10.93
CA ILE A 93 -8.08 -3.49 -11.94
C ILE A 93 -7.43 -3.50 -13.33
N PHE A 94 -6.84 -2.37 -13.74
CA PHE A 94 -6.20 -2.23 -15.05
C PHE A 94 -5.06 -3.25 -15.21
N THR A 95 -4.17 -3.35 -14.23
CA THR A 95 -3.06 -4.30 -14.24
C THR A 95 -3.57 -5.74 -14.36
N THR A 96 -4.59 -6.09 -13.56
CA THR A 96 -5.17 -7.44 -13.59
C THR A 96 -5.76 -7.76 -14.96
N ILE A 97 -6.54 -6.86 -15.56
CA ILE A 97 -7.14 -7.07 -16.89
C ILE A 97 -6.06 -7.22 -17.95
N VAL A 98 -5.11 -6.29 -18.03
CA VAL A 98 -4.05 -6.28 -19.06
C VAL A 98 -3.17 -7.51 -18.96
N MET A 99 -2.79 -7.92 -17.73
CA MET A 99 -1.97 -9.09 -17.53
C MET A 99 -2.70 -10.39 -17.87
N ASN A 100 -4.03 -10.48 -17.62
CA ASN A 100 -4.81 -11.64 -18.05
C ASN A 100 -5.01 -11.69 -19.57
N TRP A 101 -5.06 -10.56 -20.27
CA TRP A 101 -5.01 -10.56 -21.73
C TRP A 101 -3.66 -11.07 -22.25
N ALA A 102 -2.55 -10.68 -21.64
CA ALA A 102 -1.24 -11.21 -22.00
C ALA A 102 -1.16 -12.74 -21.78
N ILE A 103 -1.73 -13.25 -20.68
CA ILE A 103 -1.81 -14.69 -20.37
C ILE A 103 -2.69 -15.43 -21.39
N ALA A 104 -3.76 -14.82 -21.88
CA ALA A 104 -4.69 -15.43 -22.85
C ALA A 104 -4.08 -15.60 -24.25
N VAL A 105 -3.05 -14.83 -24.58
CA VAL A 105 -2.32 -15.00 -25.85
C VAL A 105 -1.55 -16.31 -25.83
N LYS A 106 -1.67 -17.10 -26.91
CA LYS A 106 -0.98 -18.40 -27.01
C LYS A 106 0.53 -18.19 -26.96
N PRO A 107 1.24 -18.84 -26.01
CA PRO A 107 2.69 -18.66 -25.88
C PRO A 107 3.45 -19.24 -27.08
N ALA A 108 4.57 -18.61 -27.40
CA ALA A 108 5.52 -19.15 -28.37
C ALA A 108 6.21 -20.41 -27.79
N THR A 109 6.76 -21.25 -28.66
CA THR A 109 7.47 -22.49 -28.22
C THR A 109 8.71 -22.22 -27.36
N ILE A 110 9.29 -21.04 -27.45
CA ILE A 110 10.45 -20.58 -26.66
C ILE A 110 10.05 -19.83 -25.38
N ASP A 111 8.77 -19.65 -25.11
CA ASP A 111 8.28 -18.90 -23.95
C ASP A 111 8.49 -19.72 -22.67
N THR A 112 9.29 -19.16 -21.78
CA THR A 112 9.53 -19.69 -20.43
C THR A 112 8.81 -18.90 -19.34
N PHE A 113 8.15 -17.78 -19.69
CA PHE A 113 7.55 -16.86 -18.73
C PHE A 113 6.06 -17.09 -18.48
N GLN A 114 5.35 -17.78 -19.37
CA GLN A 114 3.90 -17.99 -19.28
C GLN A 114 3.47 -18.55 -17.91
N THR A 115 4.17 -19.56 -17.41
CA THR A 115 3.87 -20.17 -16.10
C THR A 115 4.06 -19.20 -14.94
N HIS A 116 5.07 -18.34 -15.01
CA HIS A 116 5.31 -17.30 -13.99
C HIS A 116 4.25 -16.19 -14.03
N LEU A 117 3.84 -15.77 -15.23
CA LEU A 117 2.76 -14.80 -15.38
C LEU A 117 1.44 -15.34 -14.84
N ILE A 118 1.12 -16.61 -15.13
CA ILE A 118 -0.06 -17.28 -14.59
C ILE A 118 0.02 -17.37 -13.05
N ALA A 119 1.18 -17.67 -12.49
CA ALA A 119 1.36 -17.76 -11.04
C ALA A 119 1.14 -16.39 -10.34
N ILE A 120 1.53 -15.28 -11.00
CA ILE A 120 1.44 -13.93 -10.42
C ILE A 120 0.08 -13.28 -10.67
N PHE A 121 -0.46 -13.40 -11.88
CA PHE A 121 -1.63 -12.63 -12.33
C PHE A 121 -2.80 -13.50 -12.79
N GLY A 122 -2.63 -14.82 -12.92
CA GLY A 122 -3.63 -15.72 -13.50
C GLY A 122 -4.90 -15.80 -12.69
N MET A 123 -6.03 -15.76 -13.39
CA MET A 123 -7.37 -15.90 -12.82
C MET A 123 -7.86 -17.36 -12.83
N ASN A 124 -6.98 -18.34 -12.61
CA ASN A 124 -7.37 -19.75 -12.63
C ASN A 124 -8.26 -20.14 -11.46
N VAL A 125 -9.39 -20.77 -11.77
CA VAL A 125 -10.58 -20.96 -10.92
C VAL A 125 -10.51 -22.23 -10.04
N ALA A 126 -9.43 -23.02 -10.08
CA ALA A 126 -9.48 -24.39 -9.59
C ALA A 126 -9.22 -24.61 -8.09
N GLU A 127 -8.36 -23.82 -7.46
CA GLU A 127 -8.10 -23.94 -6.01
C GLU A 127 -7.80 -22.56 -5.45
N LEU A 128 -8.46 -22.15 -4.35
CA LEU A 128 -8.39 -20.82 -3.78
C LEU A 128 -8.32 -19.76 -4.89
N SER A 129 -9.42 -19.58 -5.60
CA SER A 129 -9.51 -18.77 -6.82
C SER A 129 -8.69 -17.47 -6.67
N VAL A 130 -7.64 -17.29 -7.49
CA VAL A 130 -6.87 -16.04 -7.56
C VAL A 130 -7.83 -14.85 -7.72
N VAL A 131 -8.96 -15.05 -8.43
CA VAL A 131 -10.05 -14.07 -8.52
C VAL A 131 -10.59 -13.72 -7.15
N ARG A 132 -10.84 -14.72 -6.28
CA ARG A 132 -11.34 -14.48 -4.92
C ARG A 132 -10.36 -13.69 -4.08
N VAL A 133 -9.06 -14.05 -4.14
CA VAL A 133 -8.00 -13.35 -3.43
C VAL A 133 -7.84 -11.93 -3.96
N THR A 134 -7.85 -11.73 -5.28
CA THR A 134 -7.77 -10.40 -5.92
C THR A 134 -8.97 -9.52 -5.53
N VAL A 135 -10.18 -10.06 -5.59
CA VAL A 135 -11.39 -9.32 -5.17
C VAL A 135 -11.34 -9.01 -3.68
N ALA A 136 -10.91 -9.97 -2.84
CA ALA A 136 -10.73 -9.74 -1.41
C ALA A 136 -9.72 -8.62 -1.13
N SER A 137 -8.57 -8.61 -1.82
CA SER A 137 -7.55 -7.56 -1.70
C SER A 137 -8.08 -6.20 -2.15
N LEU A 138 -8.80 -6.13 -3.27
CA LEU A 138 -9.43 -4.90 -3.75
C LEU A 138 -10.43 -4.33 -2.75
N MET A 139 -11.28 -5.18 -2.21
CA MET A 139 -12.30 -4.78 -1.23
C MET A 139 -11.67 -4.35 0.09
N ALA A 140 -10.71 -5.12 0.59
CA ALA A 140 -9.96 -4.79 1.81
C ALA A 140 -9.28 -3.44 1.66
N PHE A 141 -8.50 -3.25 0.59
CA PHE A 141 -7.83 -1.98 0.27
C PHE A 141 -8.81 -0.80 0.20
N ALA A 142 -9.91 -0.94 -0.54
CA ALA A 142 -10.86 0.15 -0.69
C ALA A 142 -11.51 0.54 0.64
N VAL A 143 -11.95 -0.44 1.42
CA VAL A 143 -12.63 -0.20 2.70
C VAL A 143 -11.67 0.35 3.74
N SER A 144 -10.49 -0.26 3.90
CA SER A 144 -9.49 0.15 4.88
C SER A 144 -8.94 1.55 4.59
N GLN A 145 -8.58 1.85 3.35
CA GLN A 145 -8.06 3.16 2.96
C GLN A 145 -9.09 4.28 3.06
N LEU A 146 -10.35 4.04 2.68
CA LEU A 146 -11.42 5.03 2.84
C LEU A 146 -11.69 5.30 4.32
N PHE A 147 -11.63 4.26 5.15
CA PHE A 147 -11.76 4.39 6.61
C PHE A 147 -10.57 5.17 7.18
N ASP A 148 -9.33 4.81 6.82
CA ASP A 148 -8.12 5.47 7.30
C ASP A 148 -8.15 6.98 7.01
N VAL A 149 -8.40 7.38 5.77
CA VAL A 149 -8.55 8.80 5.37
C VAL A 149 -9.66 9.49 6.16
N TRP A 150 -10.77 8.80 6.44
CA TRP A 150 -11.86 9.36 7.25
C TRP A 150 -11.43 9.52 8.71
N ALA A 151 -10.86 8.48 9.30
CA ALA A 151 -10.43 8.46 10.69
C ALA A 151 -9.32 9.48 10.95
N TYR A 152 -8.31 9.57 10.05
CA TYR A 152 -7.26 10.58 10.11
C TYR A 152 -7.85 12.00 10.22
N GLN A 153 -8.76 12.34 9.32
CA GLN A 153 -9.37 13.66 9.32
C GLN A 153 -10.32 13.91 10.50
N PHE A 154 -10.95 12.85 11.02
CA PHE A 154 -11.76 12.92 12.23
C PHE A 154 -10.89 13.23 13.44
N ILE A 155 -9.79 12.50 13.63
CA ILE A 155 -8.85 12.69 14.73
C ILE A 155 -8.18 14.07 14.62
N ARG A 156 -7.85 14.53 13.39
CA ARG A 156 -7.26 15.84 13.14
C ARG A 156 -8.14 17.00 13.65
N LYS A 157 -9.46 16.88 13.58
CA LYS A 157 -10.36 17.90 14.15
C LYS A 157 -10.25 17.98 15.67
N TRP A 158 -9.94 16.87 16.31
CA TRP A 158 -9.79 16.77 17.76
C TRP A 158 -8.37 17.10 18.21
N LYS A 159 -7.37 16.72 17.40
CA LYS A 159 -5.93 16.90 17.64
C LYS A 159 -5.27 17.59 16.45
N PRO A 160 -5.42 18.94 16.28
CA PRO A 160 -4.97 19.64 15.07
C PRO A 160 -3.48 19.97 15.06
N ASP A 161 -2.81 20.01 16.22
CA ASP A 161 -1.45 20.48 16.36
C ASP A 161 -0.44 19.63 15.59
N TYR A 162 0.67 20.26 15.15
CA TYR A 162 1.78 19.57 14.51
C TYR A 162 2.36 18.44 15.36
N LYS A 163 2.49 18.66 16.67
CA LYS A 163 2.98 17.64 17.61
C LYS A 163 2.10 16.39 17.70
N ASP A 164 0.82 16.50 17.32
CA ASP A 164 -0.17 15.44 17.41
C ASP A 164 -0.30 14.62 16.12
N ILE A 165 0.56 14.87 15.09
CA ILE A 165 0.58 14.08 13.84
C ILE A 165 0.65 12.57 14.16
N TRP A 166 1.50 12.18 15.10
CA TRP A 166 1.70 10.78 15.45
C TRP A 166 0.42 10.10 15.97
N ILE A 167 -0.45 10.85 16.68
CA ILE A 167 -1.72 10.32 17.18
C ILE A 167 -2.66 10.02 16.03
N ARG A 168 -2.88 11.00 15.14
CA ARG A 168 -3.82 10.84 14.04
C ARG A 168 -3.32 9.86 12.99
N ASN A 169 -2.01 9.84 12.74
CA ASN A 169 -1.36 8.90 11.84
C ASN A 169 -1.50 7.46 12.34
N ASN A 170 -0.97 7.18 13.52
CA ASN A 170 -0.95 5.82 14.03
C ASN A 170 -2.35 5.32 14.40
N LEU A 171 -3.21 6.15 15.01
CA LEU A 171 -4.52 5.67 15.46
C LEU A 171 -5.47 5.38 14.28
N SER A 172 -5.43 6.18 13.20
CA SER A 172 -6.21 5.89 12.00
C SER A 172 -5.74 4.61 11.34
N THR A 173 -4.43 4.42 11.20
CA THR A 173 -3.84 3.27 10.52
C THR A 173 -3.96 2.00 11.34
N ILE A 174 -3.77 2.03 12.67
CA ILE A 174 -4.00 0.87 13.54
C ILE A 174 -5.40 0.26 13.31
N VAL A 175 -6.43 1.11 13.29
CA VAL A 175 -7.80 0.63 13.07
C VAL A 175 -8.03 0.26 11.60
N GLY A 176 -7.47 1.04 10.67
CA GLY A 176 -7.50 0.73 9.24
C GLY A 176 -6.92 -0.64 8.91
N GLN A 177 -5.79 -0.99 9.51
CA GLN A 177 -5.15 -2.31 9.35
C GLN A 177 -5.99 -3.46 9.94
N VAL A 178 -6.66 -3.25 11.08
CA VAL A 178 -7.61 -4.25 11.60
C VAL A 178 -8.73 -4.52 10.59
N ILE A 179 -9.26 -3.46 9.98
CA ILE A 179 -10.32 -3.58 8.96
C ILE A 179 -9.78 -4.30 7.73
N ASP A 180 -8.60 -3.90 7.23
CA ASP A 180 -7.95 -4.51 6.06
C ASP A 180 -7.79 -6.01 6.24
N ASN A 181 -7.08 -6.41 7.28
CA ASN A 181 -6.82 -7.82 7.59
C ASN A 181 -8.09 -8.63 7.83
N SER A 182 -9.09 -8.04 8.49
CA SER A 182 -10.37 -8.71 8.74
C SER A 182 -11.14 -8.93 7.44
N VAL A 183 -11.30 -7.88 6.64
CA VAL A 183 -12.02 -7.96 5.35
C VAL A 183 -11.30 -8.91 4.39
N PHE A 184 -9.98 -8.77 4.26
CA PHE A 184 -9.18 -9.65 3.41
C PHE A 184 -9.32 -11.11 3.83
N THR A 185 -9.06 -11.42 5.10
CA THR A 185 -9.04 -12.79 5.61
C THR A 185 -10.41 -13.45 5.47
N ILE A 186 -11.49 -12.72 5.78
CA ILE A 186 -12.85 -13.25 5.63
C ILE A 186 -13.17 -13.50 4.15
N LEU A 187 -12.95 -12.52 3.29
CA LEU A 187 -13.32 -12.66 1.88
C LEU A 187 -12.44 -13.68 1.13
N ALA A 188 -11.14 -13.71 1.44
CA ALA A 188 -10.21 -14.63 0.79
C ALA A 188 -10.37 -16.07 1.29
N PHE A 189 -10.52 -16.28 2.58
CA PHE A 189 -10.28 -17.58 3.21
C PHE A 189 -11.47 -18.20 3.96
N ALA A 190 -12.59 -17.48 4.16
CA ALA A 190 -13.75 -18.06 4.82
C ALA A 190 -14.30 -19.27 4.05
N GLY A 191 -14.54 -20.36 4.75
CA GLY A 191 -14.97 -21.65 4.18
C GLY A 191 -13.83 -22.52 3.62
N VAL A 192 -12.58 -22.02 3.63
CA VAL A 192 -11.35 -22.77 3.25
C VAL A 192 -10.62 -23.22 4.50
N TYR A 193 -10.45 -22.31 5.44
CA TYR A 193 -9.77 -22.56 6.73
C TYR A 193 -10.77 -22.48 7.89
N GLY A 194 -10.46 -23.16 9.00
CA GLY A 194 -11.21 -23.07 10.24
C GLY A 194 -11.06 -21.69 10.90
N VAL A 195 -11.96 -21.36 11.81
CA VAL A 195 -11.96 -20.03 12.48
C VAL A 195 -10.65 -19.75 13.21
N LYS A 196 -10.04 -20.77 13.84
CA LYS A 196 -8.77 -20.63 14.55
C LYS A 196 -7.63 -20.24 13.60
N GLU A 197 -7.53 -20.90 12.45
CA GLU A 197 -6.53 -20.63 11.42
C GLU A 197 -6.71 -19.23 10.84
N LEU A 198 -7.95 -18.79 10.61
CA LEU A 198 -8.26 -17.44 10.14
C LEU A 198 -7.76 -16.38 11.12
N PHE A 199 -7.95 -16.59 12.43
CA PHE A 199 -7.43 -15.68 13.44
C PHE A 199 -5.90 -15.62 13.47
N ILE A 200 -5.21 -16.77 13.32
CA ILE A 200 -3.74 -16.81 13.30
C ILE A 200 -3.21 -16.04 12.08
N ILE A 201 -3.79 -16.26 10.90
CA ILE A 201 -3.40 -15.58 9.65
C ILE A 201 -3.61 -14.06 9.81
N ALA A 202 -4.78 -13.63 10.22
CA ALA A 202 -5.09 -12.21 10.37
C ALA A 202 -4.17 -11.52 11.40
N PHE A 203 -3.92 -12.18 12.54
CA PHE A 203 -3.13 -11.60 13.62
C PHE A 203 -1.64 -11.48 13.27
N SER A 204 -1.06 -12.51 12.65
CA SER A 204 0.36 -12.50 12.27
C SER A 204 0.65 -11.42 11.21
N THR A 205 -0.22 -11.29 10.21
CA THR A 205 -0.11 -10.25 9.18
C THR A 205 -0.27 -8.85 9.79
N TYR A 206 -1.29 -8.66 10.62
CA TYR A 206 -1.56 -7.39 11.28
C TYR A 206 -0.38 -6.85 12.08
N PHE A 207 0.32 -7.71 12.83
CA PHE A 207 1.41 -7.26 13.70
C PHE A 207 2.59 -6.66 12.90
N LEU A 208 2.93 -7.26 11.76
CA LEU A 208 4.00 -6.75 10.89
C LEU A 208 3.59 -5.47 10.15
N GLU A 209 2.36 -5.40 9.68
CA GLU A 209 1.81 -4.21 9.04
C GLU A 209 1.73 -3.03 10.01
N LEU A 210 1.39 -3.28 11.26
CA LEU A 210 1.41 -2.29 12.33
C LEU A 210 2.82 -1.72 12.53
N PHE A 211 3.84 -2.58 12.54
CA PHE A 211 5.23 -2.12 12.66
C PHE A 211 5.63 -1.23 11.47
N ILE A 212 5.29 -1.62 10.24
CA ILE A 212 5.54 -0.86 9.01
C ILE A 212 4.88 0.53 9.12
N SER A 213 3.64 0.58 9.58
CA SER A 213 2.86 1.80 9.70
C SER A 213 3.43 2.75 10.77
N VAL A 214 3.85 2.23 11.92
CA VAL A 214 4.49 3.08 12.94
C VAL A 214 5.78 3.70 12.44
N MET A 215 6.52 2.97 11.58
CA MET A 215 7.78 3.44 11.00
C MET A 215 7.60 4.53 9.94
N ASP A 216 6.40 4.78 9.42
CA ASP A 216 6.14 5.85 8.46
C ASP A 216 5.99 7.24 9.13
N THR A 217 5.60 7.28 10.39
CA THR A 217 5.33 8.51 11.15
C THR A 217 6.45 9.56 11.06
N PRO A 218 7.74 9.25 11.22
CA PRO A 218 8.82 10.21 11.04
C PRO A 218 8.82 10.85 9.66
N PHE A 219 8.48 10.11 8.62
CA PHE A 219 8.44 10.58 7.23
C PHE A 219 7.28 11.55 7.00
N VAL A 220 6.13 11.31 7.62
CA VAL A 220 4.98 12.26 7.61
C VAL A 220 5.37 13.58 8.27
N TYR A 221 6.08 13.54 9.40
CA TYR A 221 6.59 14.76 10.07
C TYR A 221 7.57 15.52 9.19
N ILE A 222 8.52 14.83 8.53
CA ILE A 222 9.49 15.46 7.62
C ILE A 222 8.77 16.10 6.43
N ALA A 223 7.80 15.41 5.83
CA ALA A 223 7.00 15.93 4.72
C ALA A 223 6.25 17.22 5.11
N ALA A 224 5.57 17.20 6.27
CA ALA A 224 4.85 18.36 6.79
C ALA A 224 5.80 19.53 7.11
N LEU A 225 6.97 19.24 7.67
CA LEU A 225 8.01 20.25 7.93
C LEU A 225 8.53 20.88 6.64
N TRP A 226 8.84 20.08 5.62
CA TRP A 226 9.30 20.58 4.32
C TRP A 226 8.26 21.44 3.63
N LYS A 227 6.98 21.06 3.70
CA LYS A 227 5.88 21.90 3.17
C LYS A 227 5.84 23.24 3.88
N LYS A 228 5.90 23.25 5.23
CA LYS A 228 5.90 24.48 6.03
C LYS A 228 7.11 25.38 5.73
N GLN A 229 8.26 24.79 5.37
CA GLN A 229 9.49 25.51 5.05
C GLN A 229 9.56 25.95 3.57
N GLY A 230 8.56 25.67 2.73
CA GLY A 230 8.58 25.99 1.30
C GLY A 230 9.63 25.18 0.50
N LYS A 231 10.05 24.01 0.99
CA LYS A 231 11.09 23.19 0.36
C LYS A 231 10.57 22.20 -0.68
N ILE A 232 9.27 22.17 -0.91
CA ILE A 232 8.63 21.30 -1.89
C ILE A 232 8.60 22.02 -3.24
N LYS A 233 9.13 21.37 -4.26
CA LYS A 233 9.06 21.86 -5.65
C LYS A 233 7.84 21.23 -6.30
N GLU A 234 6.80 22.01 -6.54
CA GLU A 234 5.64 21.53 -7.30
C GLU A 234 6.03 21.43 -8.78
N LEU A 235 5.64 20.34 -9.44
CA LEU A 235 6.01 20.09 -10.83
C LEU A 235 5.49 21.19 -11.78
N GLU A 236 4.29 21.73 -11.51
CA GLU A 236 3.66 22.79 -12.27
C GLU A 236 4.45 24.12 -12.20
N GLU A 237 5.10 24.41 -11.07
CA GLU A 237 5.94 25.60 -10.90
C GLU A 237 7.26 25.47 -11.67
N SER A 238 7.83 24.26 -11.74
CA SER A 238 9.08 24.02 -12.45
C SER A 238 8.94 24.11 -13.97
N VAL A 239 7.77 23.78 -14.51
CA VAL A 239 7.49 23.88 -15.97
C VAL A 239 7.18 25.32 -16.39
N ASN A 240 6.57 26.12 -15.51
CA ASN A 240 6.24 27.52 -15.80
C ASN A 240 7.38 28.51 -15.53
N GLY A 241 8.44 28.09 -14.85
CA GLY A 241 9.60 28.91 -14.55
C GLY A 241 10.72 28.84 -15.60
N GLU A 242 10.59 27.98 -16.62
CA GLU A 242 11.53 27.82 -17.73
C GLU A 242 11.04 28.45 -19.06
N ILE A 243 9.98 29.25 -19.02
CA ILE A 243 9.50 30.09 -20.12
C ILE A 243 9.76 31.55 -19.72
#